data_3f197ec293f9c8fef423bf04134aaee4
#
_entry.id   3f197ec293f9c8fef423bf04134aaee4
#
_cell.length_a   1.000
_cell.length_b   1.000
_cell.length_c   1.000
_cell.angle_alpha   90.00
_cell.angle_beta   90.00
_cell.angle_gamma   90.00
#
_symmetry.space_group_name_H-M   'P 1'
#
loop_
_entity.id
_entity.type
_entity.pdbx_description
1 polymer ?
#
loop_
_entity_poly.entity_id
_entity_poly.type
_entity_poly.pdbx_seq_one_letter_code
_entity_poly.pdbx_strand_id
1 'polypeptide(L)'
;ISTQNDLLNFTGELTDKLRRPAPPSTALGTAMAFGLAALAQQTDCQATTLDISGDGKANTGPLPQNIKPLALAQNTTVNALVIGADNPASGDIRYFEIGELISYFKANVISGSGAFAEAALGFSDYEEAMTRKLLRELSPGFFSKNQVPTSPKEKGAPSSARPARIALPLIPGSAQP
;
A
#
# COMPACT_ATOMS: atom_id res chain seq x y z
N ILE A 1 3.93 -7.47 20.38
CA ILE A 1 2.94 -8.33 21.07
C ILE A 1 3.42 -9.76 20.90
N SER A 2 3.91 -10.34 21.99
CA SER A 2 4.47 -11.69 21.97
C SER A 2 3.68 -12.66 22.86
N THR A 3 2.87 -12.13 23.74
CA THR A 3 2.05 -12.91 24.70
C THR A 3 0.59 -12.47 24.67
N GLN A 4 -0.28 -13.32 25.22
CA GLN A 4 -1.69 -12.98 25.39
C GLN A 4 -1.88 -11.76 26.31
N ASN A 5 -1.02 -11.61 27.32
CA ASN A 5 -1.08 -10.45 28.22
C ASN A 5 -0.71 -9.15 27.48
N ASP A 6 0.26 -9.17 26.55
CA ASP A 6 0.59 -8.00 25.74
C ASP A 6 -0.63 -7.57 24.88
N LEU A 7 -1.36 -8.56 24.34
CA LEU A 7 -2.58 -8.29 23.57
C LEU A 7 -3.67 -7.67 24.43
N LEU A 8 -3.90 -8.20 25.65
CA LEU A 8 -4.88 -7.66 26.58
C LEU A 8 -4.53 -6.24 27.02
N ASN A 9 -3.27 -5.96 27.30
CA ASN A 9 -2.80 -4.63 27.64
C ASN A 9 -3.00 -3.65 26.48
N PHE A 10 -2.64 -4.05 25.26
CA PHE A 10 -2.83 -3.24 24.07
C PHE A 10 -4.31 -2.93 23.80
N THR A 11 -5.21 -3.91 23.94
CA THR A 11 -6.65 -3.69 23.77
C THR A 11 -7.20 -2.78 24.85
N GLY A 12 -6.72 -2.89 26.10
CA GLY A 12 -7.06 -1.97 27.18
C GLY A 12 -6.65 -0.54 26.86
N GLU A 13 -5.40 -0.33 26.42
CA GLU A 13 -4.92 0.99 26.02
C GLU A 13 -5.73 1.61 24.86
N LEU A 14 -6.18 0.81 23.90
CA LEU A 14 -7.04 1.28 22.82
C LEU A 14 -8.43 1.69 23.31
N THR A 15 -9.01 0.91 24.22
CA THR A 15 -10.34 1.19 24.81
C THR A 15 -10.35 2.50 25.59
N ASP A 16 -9.25 2.81 26.29
CA ASP A 16 -9.12 4.02 27.10
C ASP A 16 -8.76 5.27 26.29
N LYS A 17 -8.47 5.13 24.99
CA LYS A 17 -8.14 6.27 24.12
C LYS A 17 -9.36 7.14 23.84
N LEU A 18 -9.38 8.33 24.40
CA LEU A 18 -10.36 9.34 24.08
C LEU A 18 -10.04 10.01 22.74
N ARG A 19 -11.04 10.14 21.87
CA ARG A 19 -10.92 10.91 20.62
C ARG A 19 -10.74 12.39 20.96
N ARG A 20 -9.65 12.96 20.49
CA ARG A 20 -9.41 14.41 20.57
C ARG A 20 -10.23 15.13 19.49
N PRO A 21 -10.73 16.35 19.76
CA PRO A 21 -11.33 17.19 18.74
C PRO A 21 -10.35 17.39 17.58
N ALA A 22 -10.83 17.26 16.36
CA ALA A 22 -10.04 17.46 15.15
C ALA A 22 -10.86 18.28 14.14
N PRO A 23 -10.22 19.05 13.25
CA PRO A 23 -10.89 19.71 12.14
C PRO A 23 -11.64 18.68 11.27
N PRO A 24 -12.77 19.07 10.66
CA PRO A 24 -13.53 18.20 9.76
C PRO A 24 -12.83 18.08 8.39
N SER A 25 -11.63 17.50 8.40
CA SER A 25 -10.79 17.37 7.21
C SER A 25 -10.10 16.02 7.17
N THR A 26 -9.76 15.56 5.96
CA THR A 26 -9.12 14.27 5.70
C THR A 26 -7.67 14.50 5.23
N ALA A 27 -6.72 14.31 6.13
CA ALA A 27 -5.29 14.58 5.90
C ALA A 27 -4.49 13.28 5.65
N LEU A 28 -4.90 12.47 4.66
CA LEU A 28 -4.30 11.14 4.40
C LEU A 28 -2.79 11.19 4.19
N GLY A 29 -2.30 12.14 3.40
CA GLY A 29 -0.85 12.24 3.15
C GLY A 29 -0.07 12.63 4.41
N THR A 30 -0.64 13.45 5.29
CA THR A 30 -0.03 13.78 6.59
C THR A 30 0.00 12.53 7.49
N ALA A 31 -1.10 11.77 7.55
CA ALA A 31 -1.16 10.53 8.31
C ALA A 31 -0.13 9.51 7.80
N MET A 32 -0.01 9.34 6.49
CA MET A 32 1.01 8.48 5.87
C MET A 32 2.43 8.92 6.25
N ALA A 33 2.75 10.21 6.10
CA ALA A 33 4.07 10.72 6.42
C ALA A 33 4.43 10.51 7.91
N PHE A 34 3.47 10.75 8.81
CA PHE A 34 3.65 10.51 10.24
C PHE A 34 3.87 9.02 10.56
N GLY A 35 3.04 8.13 9.99
CA GLY A 35 3.19 6.68 10.18
C GLY A 35 4.52 6.16 9.65
N LEU A 36 4.96 6.61 8.49
CA LEU A 36 6.26 6.24 7.91
C LEU A 36 7.43 6.73 8.77
N ALA A 37 7.34 7.95 9.33
CA ALA A 37 8.36 8.47 10.23
C ALA A 37 8.43 7.67 11.54
N ALA A 38 7.30 7.18 12.06
CA ALA A 38 7.27 6.31 13.23
C ALA A 38 7.87 4.92 12.92
N LEU A 39 7.53 4.33 11.76
CA LEU A 39 8.08 3.04 11.33
C LEU A 39 9.58 3.09 11.05
N ALA A 40 10.10 4.20 10.56
CA ALA A 40 11.53 4.39 10.31
C ALA A 40 12.40 4.30 11.58
N GLN A 41 11.79 4.40 12.77
CA GLN A 41 12.47 4.23 14.05
C GLN A 41 12.60 2.74 14.46
N GLN A 42 11.93 1.83 13.74
CA GLN A 42 11.93 0.39 14.04
C GLN A 42 12.97 -0.32 13.17
N THR A 43 14.25 -0.14 13.51
CA THR A 43 15.40 -0.63 12.71
C THR A 43 15.55 -2.15 12.68
N ASP A 44 14.95 -2.85 13.64
CA ASP A 44 15.09 -4.31 13.79
C ASP A 44 14.06 -5.09 12.92
N CYS A 45 13.12 -4.38 12.29
CA CYS A 45 12.12 -4.99 11.43
C CYS A 45 12.64 -5.13 9.98
N GLN A 46 12.60 -6.36 9.44
CA GLN A 46 12.99 -6.63 8.05
C GLN A 46 11.99 -6.07 7.03
N ALA A 47 10.74 -5.97 7.39
CA ALA A 47 9.66 -5.40 6.59
C ALA A 47 8.67 -4.69 7.51
N THR A 48 8.11 -3.61 7.03
CA THR A 48 7.13 -2.81 7.77
C THR A 48 5.85 -2.65 6.95
N THR A 49 4.73 -2.60 7.66
CA THR A 49 3.41 -2.35 7.07
C THR A 49 2.78 -1.15 7.76
N LEU A 50 2.28 -0.21 6.96
CA LEU A 50 1.49 0.92 7.41
C LEU A 50 0.04 0.71 7.00
N ASP A 51 -0.86 0.72 7.99
CA ASP A 51 -2.29 0.63 7.76
C ASP A 51 -2.95 1.98 7.85
N ILE A 52 -3.70 2.33 6.79
CA ILE A 52 -4.47 3.57 6.71
C ILE A 52 -5.96 3.22 6.65
N SER A 53 -6.71 3.62 7.67
CA SER A 53 -8.18 3.57 7.65
C SER A 53 -8.71 4.96 7.31
N GLY A 54 -9.72 5.03 6.43
CA GLY A 54 -10.32 6.31 6.06
C GLY A 54 -11.67 6.16 5.36
N ASP A 55 -12.50 7.19 5.56
CA ASP A 55 -13.87 7.32 5.06
C ASP A 55 -14.02 8.43 4.01
N GLY A 56 -12.91 9.02 3.55
CA GLY A 56 -12.92 10.10 2.59
C GLY A 56 -11.63 10.27 1.81
N LYS A 57 -11.71 11.04 0.71
CA LYS A 57 -10.55 11.46 -0.08
C LYS A 57 -9.77 12.54 0.67
N ALA A 58 -8.44 12.60 0.46
CA ALA A 58 -7.62 13.68 1.03
C ALA A 58 -8.09 15.04 0.54
N ASN A 59 -8.32 15.97 1.47
CA ASN A 59 -8.74 17.34 1.18
C ASN A 59 -7.88 18.40 1.90
N THR A 60 -6.86 17.98 2.64
CA THR A 60 -5.91 18.86 3.32
C THR A 60 -4.55 18.20 3.48
N GLY A 61 -3.50 19.00 3.62
CA GLY A 61 -2.12 18.53 3.70
C GLY A 61 -1.55 18.03 2.36
N PRO A 62 -0.39 17.36 2.38
CA PRO A 62 0.19 16.78 1.18
C PRO A 62 -0.70 15.68 0.60
N LEU A 63 -0.70 15.55 -0.73
CA LEU A 63 -1.45 14.48 -1.39
C LEU A 63 -0.81 13.12 -1.11
N PRO A 64 -1.60 12.06 -0.87
CA PRO A 64 -1.06 10.72 -0.55
C PRO A 64 -0.09 10.17 -1.60
N GLN A 65 -0.38 10.38 -2.88
CA GLN A 65 0.49 9.94 -3.98
C GLN A 65 1.89 10.55 -3.93
N ASN A 66 2.06 11.74 -3.32
CA ASN A 66 3.37 12.36 -3.15
C ASN A 66 4.17 11.72 -2.01
N ILE A 67 3.52 10.97 -1.13
CA ILE A 67 4.15 10.26 0.00
C ILE A 67 4.52 8.82 -0.38
N LYS A 68 3.87 8.22 -1.39
CA LYS A 68 4.16 6.84 -1.83
C LYS A 68 5.65 6.57 -2.15
N PRO A 69 6.40 7.47 -2.80
CA PRO A 69 7.84 7.25 -3.03
C PRO A 69 8.63 7.06 -1.74
N LEU A 70 8.26 7.75 -0.65
CA LEU A 70 8.90 7.58 0.66
C LEU A 70 8.62 6.20 1.24
N ALA A 71 7.37 5.71 1.15
CA ALA A 71 7.02 4.36 1.60
C ALA A 71 7.83 3.28 0.84
N LEU A 72 7.95 3.43 -0.49
CA LEU A 72 8.74 2.52 -1.32
C LEU A 72 10.23 2.56 -0.97
N ALA A 73 10.79 3.75 -0.74
CA ALA A 73 12.19 3.92 -0.34
C ALA A 73 12.51 3.28 1.03
N GLN A 74 11.52 3.21 1.93
CA GLN A 74 11.61 2.56 3.23
C GLN A 74 11.24 1.06 3.21
N ASN A 75 10.96 0.49 2.03
CA ASN A 75 10.46 -0.88 1.89
C ASN A 75 9.21 -1.14 2.76
N THR A 76 8.35 -0.12 2.91
CA THR A 76 7.12 -0.19 3.69
C THR A 76 5.93 -0.45 2.76
N THR A 77 5.17 -1.49 3.06
CA THR A 77 3.89 -1.75 2.40
C THR A 77 2.82 -0.88 3.05
N VAL A 78 2.03 -0.18 2.23
CA VAL A 78 0.89 0.62 2.70
C VAL A 78 -0.40 -0.05 2.27
N ASN A 79 -1.15 -0.56 3.25
CA ASN A 79 -2.48 -1.13 3.06
C ASN A 79 -3.56 -0.13 3.50
N ALA A 80 -4.80 -0.38 3.10
CA ALA A 80 -5.91 0.47 3.48
C ALA A 80 -7.15 -0.31 3.92
N LEU A 81 -7.90 0.27 4.86
CA LEU A 81 -9.30 -0.04 5.12
C LEU A 81 -10.14 1.17 4.72
N VAL A 82 -10.97 0.99 3.70
CA VAL A 82 -11.84 2.03 3.15
C VAL A 82 -13.21 1.88 3.76
N ILE A 83 -13.69 2.92 4.44
CA ILE A 83 -14.96 2.90 5.18
C ILE A 83 -15.99 3.69 4.38
N GLY A 84 -17.08 3.04 3.99
CA GLY A 84 -18.21 3.70 3.34
C GLY A 84 -19.00 4.58 4.31
N ALA A 85 -19.71 5.56 3.78
CA ALA A 85 -20.57 6.42 4.59
C ALA A 85 -21.75 5.64 5.18
N ASP A 86 -22.08 5.94 6.43
CA ASP A 86 -23.20 5.33 7.14
C ASP A 86 -24.59 5.84 6.69
N ASN A 87 -24.62 6.66 5.64
CA ASN A 87 -25.89 7.23 5.19
C ASN A 87 -26.71 6.17 4.43
N PRO A 88 -27.87 5.73 4.98
CA PRO A 88 -28.68 4.66 4.39
C PRO A 88 -29.50 5.11 3.18
N ALA A 89 -29.19 6.24 2.58
CA ALA A 89 -30.09 6.93 1.65
C ALA A 89 -30.30 6.25 0.30
N SER A 90 -29.77 5.12 -0.02
CA SER A 90 -30.20 4.18 -1.09
C SER A 90 -29.09 3.18 -1.40
N GLY A 91 -29.42 1.91 -1.51
CA GLY A 91 -28.49 0.81 -1.69
C GLY A 91 -27.52 0.99 -2.85
N ASP A 92 -27.99 1.43 -4.00
CA ASP A 92 -27.19 1.53 -5.22
C ASP A 92 -26.16 2.68 -5.18
N ILE A 93 -26.53 3.84 -4.63
CA ILE A 93 -25.63 5.00 -4.49
C ILE A 93 -24.49 4.67 -3.52
N ARG A 94 -24.78 3.98 -2.43
CA ARG A 94 -23.81 3.57 -1.44
C ARG A 94 -22.70 2.69 -2.03
N TYR A 95 -23.05 1.72 -2.86
CA TYR A 95 -22.08 0.86 -3.53
C TYR A 95 -21.23 1.62 -4.56
N PHE A 96 -21.82 2.59 -5.22
CA PHE A 96 -21.09 3.44 -6.16
C PHE A 96 -20.06 4.33 -5.44
N GLU A 97 -20.48 5.02 -4.39
CA GLU A 97 -19.62 5.91 -3.59
C GLU A 97 -18.43 5.18 -2.96
N ILE A 98 -18.68 4.00 -2.36
CA ILE A 98 -17.59 3.20 -1.79
C ILE A 98 -16.67 2.66 -2.90
N GLY A 99 -17.19 2.28 -4.05
CA GLY A 99 -16.40 1.85 -5.20
C GLY A 99 -15.46 2.94 -5.71
N GLU A 100 -15.95 4.17 -5.78
CA GLU A 100 -15.14 5.34 -6.14
C GLU A 100 -14.05 5.60 -5.09
N LEU A 101 -14.39 5.52 -3.80
CA LEU A 101 -13.43 5.72 -2.72
C LEU A 101 -12.37 4.61 -2.71
N ILE A 102 -12.74 3.35 -2.90
CA ILE A 102 -11.79 2.23 -3.05
C ILE A 102 -10.84 2.49 -4.22
N SER A 103 -11.36 2.95 -5.36
CA SER A 103 -10.56 3.26 -6.54
C SER A 103 -9.57 4.39 -6.26
N TYR A 104 -9.99 5.41 -5.52
CA TYR A 104 -9.12 6.49 -5.04
C TYR A 104 -8.00 5.96 -4.15
N PHE A 105 -8.30 5.13 -3.16
CA PHE A 105 -7.29 4.56 -2.26
C PHE A 105 -6.31 3.65 -3.01
N LYS A 106 -6.80 2.84 -3.95
CA LYS A 106 -5.94 2.00 -4.81
C LYS A 106 -4.97 2.82 -5.65
N ALA A 107 -5.43 3.93 -6.23
CA ALA A 107 -4.59 4.77 -7.07
C ALA A 107 -3.59 5.61 -6.25
N ASN A 108 -4.04 6.19 -5.14
CA ASN A 108 -3.33 7.28 -4.49
C ASN A 108 -2.71 6.92 -3.13
N VAL A 109 -3.22 5.91 -2.42
CA VAL A 109 -2.82 5.61 -1.04
C VAL A 109 -1.97 4.35 -0.95
N ILE A 110 -2.51 3.19 -1.36
CA ILE A 110 -1.79 1.92 -1.20
C ILE A 110 -0.52 1.88 -2.03
N SER A 111 0.52 1.23 -1.50
CA SER A 111 1.80 1.09 -2.18
C SER A 111 2.61 -0.08 -1.61
N GLY A 112 3.53 -0.61 -2.43
CA GLY A 112 4.37 -1.73 -2.03
C GLY A 112 3.88 -3.07 -2.57
N SER A 113 4.72 -4.10 -2.42
CA SER A 113 4.43 -5.44 -2.94
C SER A 113 3.28 -6.08 -2.17
N GLY A 114 2.26 -6.53 -2.89
CA GLY A 114 1.09 -7.16 -2.29
C GLY A 114 0.14 -6.21 -1.56
N ALA A 115 0.36 -4.88 -1.66
CA ALA A 115 -0.52 -3.88 -1.06
C ALA A 115 -1.98 -4.07 -1.51
N PHE A 116 -2.90 -3.87 -0.59
CA PHE A 116 -4.32 -4.03 -0.86
C PHE A 116 -5.18 -3.03 -0.09
N ALA A 117 -6.39 -2.82 -0.58
CA ALA A 117 -7.44 -2.10 0.11
C ALA A 117 -8.59 -3.07 0.42
N GLU A 118 -8.97 -3.14 1.69
CA GLU A 118 -10.19 -3.81 2.16
C GLU A 118 -11.29 -2.76 2.30
N ALA A 119 -12.55 -3.17 2.20
CA ALA A 119 -13.68 -2.27 2.30
C ALA A 119 -14.63 -2.68 3.43
N ALA A 120 -15.06 -1.70 4.21
CA ALA A 120 -16.22 -1.76 5.08
C ALA A 120 -17.35 -0.93 4.46
N LEU A 121 -18.56 -1.48 4.35
CA LEU A 121 -19.71 -0.78 3.76
C LEU A 121 -20.20 0.40 4.63
N GLY A 122 -19.74 0.48 5.86
CA GLY A 122 -20.01 1.50 6.84
C GLY A 122 -19.41 1.10 8.19
N PHE A 123 -19.64 1.90 9.23
CA PHE A 123 -19.11 1.57 10.56
C PHE A 123 -19.70 0.29 11.15
N SER A 124 -20.91 -0.10 10.76
CA SER A 124 -21.51 -1.38 11.15
C SER A 124 -20.78 -2.60 10.62
N ASP A 125 -20.05 -2.49 9.50
CA ASP A 125 -19.24 -3.56 8.88
C ASP A 125 -17.75 -3.43 9.24
N TYR A 126 -17.37 -2.43 10.03
CA TYR A 126 -15.96 -2.12 10.31
C TYR A 126 -15.22 -3.26 11.00
N GLU A 127 -15.82 -3.85 12.04
CA GLU A 127 -15.20 -4.92 12.81
C GLU A 127 -14.89 -6.14 11.94
N GLU A 128 -15.86 -6.54 11.12
CA GLU A 128 -15.69 -7.71 10.22
C GLU A 128 -14.66 -7.41 9.13
N ALA A 129 -14.71 -6.23 8.52
CA ALA A 129 -13.74 -5.81 7.50
C ALA A 129 -12.33 -5.69 8.06
N MET A 130 -12.17 -5.16 9.27
CA MET A 130 -10.88 -5.10 9.96
C MET A 130 -10.35 -6.50 10.27
N THR A 131 -11.21 -7.40 10.72
CA THR A 131 -10.83 -8.80 10.99
C THR A 131 -10.35 -9.48 9.70
N ARG A 132 -11.09 -9.38 8.60
CA ARG A 132 -10.66 -9.90 7.28
C ARG A 132 -9.31 -9.34 6.86
N LYS A 133 -9.13 -8.03 7.03
CA LYS A 133 -7.87 -7.33 6.70
C LYS A 133 -6.70 -7.88 7.51
N LEU A 134 -6.82 -7.95 8.84
CA LEU A 134 -5.77 -8.43 9.74
C LEU A 134 -5.43 -9.90 9.48
N LEU A 135 -6.43 -10.77 9.28
CA LEU A 135 -6.20 -12.16 8.93
C LEU A 135 -5.41 -12.31 7.63
N ARG A 136 -5.69 -11.46 6.63
CA ARG A 136 -4.94 -11.44 5.37
C ARG A 136 -3.49 -11.03 5.59
N GLU A 137 -3.22 -10.03 6.40
CA GLU A 137 -1.89 -9.52 6.70
C GLU A 137 -1.04 -10.50 7.50
N LEU A 138 -1.65 -11.17 8.46
CA LEU A 138 -0.98 -12.13 9.35
C LEU A 138 -0.82 -13.53 8.71
N SER A 139 -1.39 -13.76 7.53
CA SER A 139 -1.26 -15.06 6.83
C SER A 139 0.17 -15.27 6.32
N PRO A 140 0.80 -16.42 6.61
CA PRO A 140 2.23 -16.68 6.30
C PRO A 140 2.63 -16.49 4.83
N GLY A 141 1.68 -16.63 3.90
CA GLY A 141 1.92 -16.40 2.46
C GLY A 141 2.19 -14.94 2.08
N PHE A 142 1.86 -13.98 2.92
CA PHE A 142 2.07 -12.56 2.65
C PHE A 142 3.54 -12.15 2.87
N PHE A 143 4.20 -12.71 3.88
CA PHE A 143 5.60 -12.41 4.20
C PHE A 143 6.59 -13.15 3.29
N SER A 144 6.15 -14.21 2.59
CA SER A 144 7.03 -15.06 1.76
C SER A 144 7.29 -14.52 0.34
N LYS A 145 6.56 -13.50 -0.12
CA LYS A 145 6.71 -12.98 -1.50
C LYS A 145 7.83 -11.96 -1.70
N ASN A 146 8.52 -11.56 -0.65
CA ASN A 146 9.65 -10.62 -0.73
C ASN A 146 11.01 -11.29 -0.86
N GLN A 147 11.08 -12.60 -1.11
CA GLN A 147 12.34 -13.21 -1.53
C GLN A 147 12.56 -12.85 -3.00
N VAL A 148 13.51 -11.95 -3.23
CA VAL A 148 14.11 -11.72 -4.55
C VAL A 148 14.55 -13.08 -5.09
N PRO A 149 14.09 -13.51 -6.28
CA PRO A 149 14.58 -14.75 -6.86
C PRO A 149 16.09 -14.60 -7.10
N THR A 150 16.88 -15.29 -6.30
CA THR A 150 18.30 -15.47 -6.60
C THR A 150 18.36 -16.21 -7.92
N SER A 151 18.84 -15.52 -8.96
CA SER A 151 19.11 -16.10 -10.28
C SER A 151 19.88 -17.42 -10.13
N PRO A 152 19.46 -18.49 -10.82
CA PRO A 152 20.25 -19.70 -10.85
C PRO A 152 21.63 -19.38 -11.44
N LYS A 153 22.72 -19.76 -10.75
CA LYS A 153 24.05 -19.74 -11.31
C LYS A 153 24.04 -20.59 -12.58
N GLU A 154 24.21 -19.95 -13.72
CA GLU A 154 24.52 -20.62 -14.98
C GLU A 154 25.78 -21.45 -14.79
N LYS A 155 25.61 -22.76 -14.85
CA LYS A 155 26.73 -23.68 -15.08
C LYS A 155 27.20 -23.48 -16.51
N GLY A 156 28.50 -23.21 -16.67
CA GLY A 156 29.16 -22.90 -17.91
C GLY A 156 28.84 -23.88 -19.05
N ALA A 157 28.65 -23.32 -20.21
CA ALA A 157 28.69 -24.01 -21.49
C ALA A 157 29.84 -23.41 -22.35
N PRO A 158 30.51 -24.18 -23.20
CA PRO A 158 31.82 -23.84 -23.77
C PRO A 158 31.71 -22.84 -24.92
N SER A 159 32.76 -22.03 -25.00
CA SER A 159 33.11 -21.13 -26.11
C SER A 159 33.14 -21.84 -27.46
N SER A 160 32.41 -21.34 -28.46
CA SER A 160 32.91 -21.08 -29.84
C SER A 160 31.73 -20.75 -30.79
N ALA A 161 31.56 -19.50 -31.18
CA ALA A 161 31.14 -19.11 -32.53
C ALA A 161 31.38 -17.61 -32.74
N ARG A 162 32.17 -17.30 -33.79
CA ARG A 162 32.48 -15.94 -34.27
C ARG A 162 31.21 -15.22 -34.72
N PRO A 163 31.05 -13.91 -34.47
CA PRO A 163 29.95 -13.15 -35.03
C PRO A 163 30.19 -12.81 -36.50
N ALA A 164 29.20 -13.10 -37.34
CA ALA A 164 29.15 -12.64 -38.73
C ALA A 164 28.93 -11.12 -38.78
N ARG A 165 29.73 -10.44 -39.61
CA ARG A 165 29.58 -9.02 -39.95
C ARG A 165 28.28 -8.81 -40.74
N ILE A 166 27.37 -8.05 -40.22
CA ILE A 166 26.22 -7.53 -40.97
C ILE A 166 26.63 -6.18 -41.56
N ALA A 167 26.65 -6.10 -42.90
CA ALA A 167 26.88 -4.86 -43.64
C ALA A 167 25.62 -3.99 -43.60
N LEU A 168 25.79 -2.71 -43.27
CA LEU A 168 24.75 -1.68 -43.34
C LEU A 168 24.59 -1.24 -44.82
N PRO A 169 23.36 -1.07 -45.31
CA PRO A 169 23.13 -0.47 -46.61
C PRO A 169 23.32 1.07 -46.58
N LEU A 170 24.03 1.58 -47.60
CA LEU A 170 24.20 3.02 -47.84
C LEU A 170 22.86 3.66 -48.26
N ILE A 171 22.55 4.78 -47.63
CA ILE A 171 21.43 5.64 -48.03
C ILE A 171 21.92 6.62 -49.11
N PRO A 172 21.28 6.73 -50.29
CA PRO A 172 21.64 7.74 -51.28
C PRO A 172 21.09 9.12 -50.89
N GLY A 173 21.95 10.11 -50.97
CA GLY A 173 21.61 11.52 -50.71
C GLY A 173 20.62 12.07 -51.71
N SER A 174 19.67 12.87 -51.21
CA SER A 174 18.80 13.73 -51.98
C SER A 174 19.40 15.15 -52.04
N ALA A 175 19.69 15.61 -53.23
CA ALA A 175 20.07 16.98 -53.53
C ALA A 175 18.84 17.92 -53.40
N GLN A 176 19.13 19.12 -52.90
CA GLN A 176 18.23 20.26 -53.02
C GLN A 176 18.39 20.93 -54.37
N PRO A 177 17.39 21.75 -54.79
CA PRO A 177 17.56 23.21 -54.87
C PRO A 177 16.68 23.94 -53.87
#